data_05783a3e3f1f3f8beb729dcf3c5166df
#
_entry.id   05783a3e3f1f3f8beb729dcf3c5166df
#
_cell.length_a   1.000
_cell.length_b   1.000
_cell.length_c   1.000
_cell.angle_alpha   90.00
_cell.angle_beta   90.00
_cell.angle_gamma   90.00
#
_symmetry.space_group_name_H-M   'P 1'
#
loop_
_entity.id
_entity.type
_entity.pdbx_description
1 polymer ?
#
loop_
_entity_poly.entity_id
_entity_poly.type
_entity_poly.pdbx_seq_one_letter_code
_entity_poly.pdbx_strand_id
1 'polypeptide(L)'
;MMYVLLEFSSTFLIRNLTYFSLSLWLVIILTLLFNFNYLKNILTNNPAISGFLLIIISWYMTVSIGSTSMTIQQDDSYLIFSSSELFPLNNYYLFIIILVSLSDISGYVVGKLLGKKKLCKSISPNKTYEGFIASLIFPTLIFYCYFILFKSYPLLITDILFMLLCCIYCTIGDLLVSTFKRCFNVKDTGNLLPGHGGILDRLDSYLPVIAIIQFWIFI
;
A
#
# COMPACT_ATOMS: atom_id res chain seq x y z
N MET A 1 -22.76 -2.49 -29.27
CA MET A 1 -23.62 -2.79 -28.12
C MET A 1 -23.00 -3.84 -27.19
N MET A 2 -22.56 -5.00 -27.68
CA MET A 2 -21.94 -6.06 -26.82
C MET A 2 -20.61 -5.62 -26.20
N TYR A 3 -19.76 -4.86 -26.90
CA TYR A 3 -18.51 -4.30 -26.38
C TYR A 3 -18.76 -3.31 -25.23
N VAL A 4 -19.72 -2.42 -25.36
CA VAL A 4 -20.08 -1.43 -24.33
C VAL A 4 -20.61 -2.11 -23.06
N LEU A 5 -21.35 -3.19 -23.19
CA LEU A 5 -21.85 -3.98 -22.06
C LEU A 5 -20.72 -4.74 -21.35
N LEU A 6 -19.72 -5.23 -22.09
CA LEU A 6 -18.54 -5.89 -21.52
C LEU A 6 -17.64 -4.89 -20.78
N GLU A 7 -17.42 -3.71 -21.33
CA GLU A 7 -16.68 -2.62 -20.64
C GLU A 7 -17.41 -2.14 -19.40
N PHE A 8 -18.71 -1.92 -19.47
CA PHE A 8 -19.52 -1.51 -18.31
C PHE A 8 -19.51 -2.57 -17.20
N SER A 9 -19.58 -3.86 -17.56
CA SER A 9 -19.50 -4.95 -16.58
C SER A 9 -18.10 -5.06 -15.96
N SER A 10 -17.04 -4.82 -16.74
CA SER A 10 -15.66 -4.86 -16.23
C SER A 10 -15.36 -3.71 -15.28
N THR A 11 -15.74 -2.50 -15.62
CA THR A 11 -15.56 -1.32 -14.74
C THR A 11 -16.38 -1.42 -13.46
N PHE A 12 -17.61 -1.94 -13.55
CA PHE A 12 -18.46 -2.20 -12.38
C PHE A 12 -17.83 -3.25 -11.43
N LEU A 13 -17.30 -4.34 -11.97
CA LEU A 13 -16.61 -5.37 -11.18
C LEU A 13 -15.34 -4.83 -10.52
N ILE A 14 -14.52 -4.10 -11.28
CA ILE A 14 -13.29 -3.50 -10.75
C ILE A 14 -13.62 -2.55 -9.60
N ARG A 15 -14.59 -1.68 -9.76
CA ARG A 15 -15.03 -0.73 -8.72
C ARG A 15 -15.52 -1.43 -7.46
N ASN A 16 -16.34 -2.47 -7.57
CA ASN A 16 -16.83 -3.21 -6.40
C ASN A 16 -15.71 -3.95 -5.68
N LEU A 17 -14.75 -4.50 -6.42
CA LEU A 17 -13.59 -5.17 -5.84
C LEU A 17 -12.64 -4.18 -5.16
N THR A 18 -12.50 -2.95 -5.66
CA THR A 18 -11.73 -1.90 -4.98
C THR A 18 -12.35 -1.52 -3.64
N TYR A 19 -13.66 -1.32 -3.57
CA TYR A 19 -14.36 -1.06 -2.31
C TYR A 19 -14.23 -2.23 -1.33
N PHE A 20 -14.33 -3.46 -1.84
CA PHE A 20 -14.15 -4.66 -1.03
C PHE A 20 -12.73 -4.76 -0.46
N SER A 21 -11.69 -4.50 -1.27
CA SER A 21 -10.30 -4.54 -0.79
C SER A 21 -10.03 -3.48 0.26
N LEU A 22 -10.55 -2.26 0.08
CA LEU A 22 -10.41 -1.20 1.08
C LEU A 22 -11.12 -1.54 2.39
N SER A 23 -12.35 -2.07 2.31
CA SER A 23 -13.08 -2.48 3.51
C SER A 23 -12.33 -3.58 4.27
N LEU A 24 -11.70 -4.51 3.56
CA LEU A 24 -10.85 -5.55 4.12
C LEU A 24 -9.62 -4.95 4.84
N TRP A 25 -8.90 -4.04 4.18
CA TRP A 25 -7.75 -3.37 4.79
C TRP A 25 -8.15 -2.52 6.00
N LEU A 26 -9.30 -1.85 5.94
CA LEU A 26 -9.83 -1.08 7.05
C LEU A 26 -10.15 -1.99 8.25
N VAL A 27 -10.78 -3.14 8.04
CA VAL A 27 -11.04 -4.14 9.08
C VAL A 27 -9.72 -4.65 9.68
N ILE A 28 -8.71 -4.93 8.85
CA ILE A 28 -7.38 -5.34 9.32
C ILE A 28 -6.75 -4.26 10.20
N ILE A 29 -6.80 -3.01 9.79
CA ILE A 29 -6.28 -1.86 10.56
C ILE A 29 -6.98 -1.77 11.91
N LEU A 30 -8.32 -1.81 11.93
CA LEU A 30 -9.10 -1.73 13.15
C LEU A 30 -8.79 -2.91 14.10
N THR A 31 -8.67 -4.12 13.55
CA THR A 31 -8.33 -5.29 14.38
C THR A 31 -6.91 -5.25 14.92
N LEU A 32 -5.94 -4.73 14.16
CA LEU A 32 -4.58 -4.50 14.65
C LEU A 32 -4.54 -3.48 15.80
N LEU A 33 -5.33 -2.41 15.69
CA LEU A 33 -5.33 -1.32 16.68
C LEU A 33 -6.09 -1.68 17.94
N PHE A 34 -7.27 -2.31 17.82
CA PHE A 34 -8.20 -2.48 18.93
C PHE A 34 -8.25 -3.91 19.48
N ASN A 35 -7.98 -4.93 18.66
CA ASN A 35 -8.15 -6.32 19.08
C ASN A 35 -7.14 -7.27 18.44
N PHE A 36 -5.87 -7.09 18.81
CA PHE A 36 -4.77 -7.92 18.30
C PHE A 36 -4.98 -9.44 18.50
N ASN A 37 -5.57 -9.85 19.63
CA ASN A 37 -5.82 -11.26 19.89
C ASN A 37 -6.85 -11.88 18.91
N TYR A 38 -7.85 -11.10 18.50
CA TYR A 38 -8.85 -11.53 17.53
C TYR A 38 -8.21 -11.72 16.15
N LEU A 39 -7.39 -10.77 15.72
CA LEU A 39 -6.63 -10.90 14.47
C LEU A 39 -5.71 -12.13 14.50
N LYS A 40 -4.99 -12.33 15.60
CA LYS A 40 -4.13 -13.50 15.80
C LYS A 40 -4.93 -14.80 15.62
N ASN A 41 -6.11 -14.92 16.25
CA ASN A 41 -6.96 -16.11 16.14
C ASN A 41 -7.44 -16.35 14.70
N ILE A 42 -7.85 -15.30 13.98
CA ILE A 42 -8.24 -15.44 12.56
C ILE A 42 -7.08 -15.98 11.73
N LEU A 43 -5.89 -15.39 11.88
CA LEU A 43 -4.70 -15.78 11.14
C LEU A 43 -4.24 -17.21 11.47
N THR A 44 -4.36 -17.63 12.72
CA THR A 44 -3.92 -18.98 13.16
C THR A 44 -4.93 -20.07 12.79
N ASN A 45 -6.24 -19.80 12.81
CA ASN A 45 -7.26 -20.79 12.51
C ASN A 45 -7.26 -21.21 11.05
N ASN A 46 -7.01 -20.27 10.11
CA ASN A 46 -7.02 -20.53 8.68
C ASN A 46 -5.88 -19.80 7.96
N PRO A 47 -4.62 -20.19 8.21
CA PRO A 47 -3.45 -19.42 7.70
C PRO A 47 -3.35 -19.43 6.17
N ALA A 48 -3.66 -20.55 5.54
CA ALA A 48 -3.62 -20.67 4.09
C ALA A 48 -4.66 -19.77 3.43
N ILE A 49 -5.87 -19.71 3.98
CA ILE A 49 -6.95 -18.91 3.43
C ILE A 49 -6.66 -17.42 3.61
N SER A 50 -6.20 -17.00 4.79
CA SER A 50 -5.90 -15.58 5.05
C SER A 50 -4.73 -15.08 4.20
N GLY A 51 -3.66 -15.84 4.08
CA GLY A 51 -2.51 -15.50 3.23
C GLY A 51 -2.88 -15.48 1.74
N PHE A 52 -3.61 -16.47 1.28
CA PHE A 52 -4.07 -16.58 -0.11
C PHE A 52 -5.00 -15.42 -0.51
N LEU A 53 -5.94 -15.04 0.35
CA LEU A 53 -6.84 -13.90 0.11
C LEU A 53 -6.05 -12.58 -0.01
N LEU A 54 -5.10 -12.33 0.88
CA LEU A 54 -4.27 -11.12 0.82
C LEU A 54 -3.48 -11.03 -0.49
N ILE A 55 -2.87 -12.15 -0.93
CA ILE A 55 -2.08 -12.19 -2.16
C ILE A 55 -2.98 -12.02 -3.39
N ILE A 56 -4.10 -12.75 -3.48
CA ILE A 56 -5.00 -12.67 -4.64
C ILE A 56 -5.60 -11.28 -4.79
N ILE A 57 -6.08 -10.68 -3.70
CA ILE A 57 -6.69 -9.35 -3.76
C ILE A 57 -5.65 -8.33 -4.22
N SER A 58 -4.43 -8.41 -3.70
CA SER A 58 -3.36 -7.48 -4.09
C SER A 58 -2.89 -7.72 -5.53
N TRP A 59 -2.78 -8.99 -5.96
CA TRP A 59 -2.50 -9.33 -7.35
C TRP A 59 -3.56 -8.78 -8.29
N TYR A 60 -4.83 -9.01 -7.97
CA TYR A 60 -5.93 -8.49 -8.77
C TYR A 60 -5.87 -6.96 -8.89
N MET A 61 -5.56 -6.26 -7.79
CA MET A 61 -5.41 -4.80 -7.80
C MET A 61 -4.25 -4.33 -8.67
N THR A 62 -3.11 -5.02 -8.68
CA THR A 62 -2.00 -4.67 -9.57
C THR A 62 -2.37 -4.82 -11.05
N VAL A 63 -3.06 -5.89 -11.40
CA VAL A 63 -3.52 -6.13 -12.78
C VAL A 63 -4.55 -5.08 -13.21
N SER A 64 -5.47 -4.70 -12.31
CA SER A 64 -6.50 -3.70 -12.61
C SER A 64 -5.92 -2.28 -12.80
N ILE A 65 -4.88 -1.88 -12.07
CA ILE A 65 -4.15 -0.63 -12.33
C ILE A 65 -3.57 -0.63 -13.75
N GLY A 66 -2.96 -1.75 -14.17
CA GLY A 66 -2.41 -1.86 -15.53
C GLY A 66 -3.47 -1.76 -16.63
N SER A 67 -4.63 -2.39 -16.43
CA SER A 67 -5.73 -2.35 -17.42
C SER A 67 -6.38 -0.97 -17.51
N THR A 68 -6.59 -0.29 -16.39
CA THR A 68 -7.15 1.06 -16.37
C THR A 68 -6.22 2.09 -17.01
N SER A 69 -4.91 1.95 -16.82
CA SER A 69 -3.94 2.83 -17.47
C SER A 69 -3.97 2.71 -19.01
N MET A 70 -4.28 1.53 -19.54
CA MET A 70 -4.40 1.32 -20.99
C MET A 70 -5.72 1.88 -21.56
N THR A 71 -6.83 1.79 -20.84
CA THR A 71 -8.13 2.29 -21.31
C THR A 71 -8.23 3.81 -21.29
N ILE A 72 -7.64 4.47 -20.30
CA ILE A 72 -7.66 5.94 -20.20
C ILE A 72 -6.76 6.59 -21.27
N GLN A 73 -5.72 5.91 -21.74
CA GLN A 73 -4.86 6.42 -22.81
C GLN A 73 -5.54 6.43 -24.18
N GLN A 74 -6.68 5.73 -24.34
CA GLN A 74 -7.43 5.60 -25.58
C GLN A 74 -8.58 6.59 -25.73
N ASP A 75 -9.05 7.21 -24.65
CA ASP A 75 -10.16 8.15 -24.61
C ASP A 75 -9.74 9.49 -24.00
N ASP A 76 -9.39 10.46 -24.86
CA ASP A 76 -9.07 11.85 -24.45
C ASP A 76 -10.24 12.60 -23.79
N SER A 77 -11.45 12.00 -23.73
CA SER A 77 -12.67 12.64 -23.29
C SER A 77 -13.04 12.42 -21.81
N TYR A 78 -12.36 11.55 -21.07
CA TYR A 78 -12.66 11.28 -19.65
C TYR A 78 -11.64 11.88 -18.68
N LEU A 79 -11.13 13.06 -19.02
CA LEU A 79 -10.20 13.84 -18.18
C LEU A 79 -10.87 14.54 -16.98
N ILE A 80 -11.91 13.97 -16.39
CA ILE A 80 -12.50 14.55 -15.16
C ILE A 80 -11.59 14.27 -13.93
N PHE A 81 -10.63 13.36 -14.05
CA PHE A 81 -9.66 13.07 -13.01
C PHE A 81 -8.26 13.60 -13.31
N SER A 82 -8.13 14.53 -14.22
CA SER A 82 -6.86 15.18 -14.58
C SER A 82 -6.38 16.25 -13.62
N SER A 83 -6.96 16.36 -12.43
CA SER A 83 -6.21 17.01 -11.33
C SER A 83 -4.96 16.23 -10.95
N SER A 84 -4.82 15.01 -11.42
CA SER A 84 -3.62 14.21 -11.30
C SER A 84 -2.70 14.33 -12.53
N GLU A 85 -2.38 15.55 -12.97
CA GLU A 85 -1.05 15.76 -13.60
C GLU A 85 0.07 15.27 -12.68
N LEU A 86 -0.27 14.95 -11.43
CA LEU A 86 0.62 14.36 -10.46
C LEU A 86 1.29 13.09 -10.98
N PHE A 87 0.54 12.25 -11.68
CA PHE A 87 1.06 10.96 -12.13
C PHE A 87 0.57 10.67 -13.55
N PRO A 88 1.42 10.87 -14.57
CA PRO A 88 1.13 10.30 -15.86
C PRO A 88 0.92 8.79 -15.66
N LEU A 89 -0.20 8.27 -16.15
CA LEU A 89 -0.69 6.90 -15.96
C LEU A 89 0.39 5.80 -16.09
N ASN A 90 1.39 6.03 -16.94
CA ASN A 90 2.51 5.12 -17.16
C ASN A 90 3.47 4.99 -15.96
N ASN A 91 3.38 5.85 -14.94
CA ASN A 91 4.36 5.94 -13.86
C ASN A 91 3.81 5.58 -12.46
N TYR A 92 2.55 5.10 -12.34
CA TYR A 92 1.99 4.72 -11.03
C TYR A 92 2.83 3.67 -10.30
N TYR A 93 3.31 2.65 -11.03
CA TYR A 93 4.16 1.62 -10.42
C TYR A 93 5.48 2.20 -9.93
N LEU A 94 6.09 3.10 -10.71
CA LEU A 94 7.33 3.79 -10.32
C LEU A 94 7.09 4.64 -9.06
N PHE A 95 5.97 5.37 -9.02
CA PHE A 95 5.58 6.15 -7.84
C PHE A 95 5.42 5.27 -6.61
N ILE A 96 4.70 4.15 -6.71
CA ILE A 96 4.51 3.21 -5.61
C ILE A 96 5.87 2.71 -5.12
N ILE A 97 6.75 2.28 -6.03
CA ILE A 97 8.07 1.75 -5.68
C ILE A 97 8.90 2.81 -4.94
N ILE A 98 8.95 4.02 -5.46
CA ILE A 98 9.74 5.11 -4.85
C ILE A 98 9.14 5.50 -3.49
N LEU A 99 7.82 5.67 -3.39
CA LEU A 99 7.16 6.09 -2.15
C LEU A 99 7.36 5.06 -1.04
N VAL A 100 7.12 3.77 -1.32
CA VAL A 100 7.30 2.69 -0.35
C VAL A 100 8.77 2.60 0.06
N SER A 101 9.71 2.62 -0.90
CA SER A 101 11.14 2.55 -0.60
C SER A 101 11.62 3.73 0.26
N LEU A 102 11.17 4.94 -0.04
CA LEU A 102 11.49 6.13 0.77
C LEU A 102 10.91 6.04 2.19
N SER A 103 9.68 5.53 2.31
CA SER A 103 9.03 5.32 3.61
C SER A 103 9.81 4.33 4.47
N ASP A 104 10.21 3.19 3.90
CA ASP A 104 10.96 2.16 4.61
C ASP A 104 12.38 2.63 4.99
N ILE A 105 13.09 3.27 4.05
CA ILE A 105 14.45 3.81 4.29
C ILE A 105 14.43 4.87 5.38
N SER A 106 13.53 5.85 5.28
CA SER A 106 13.45 6.94 6.26
C SER A 106 13.05 6.43 7.64
N GLY A 107 12.07 5.52 7.69
CA GLY A 107 11.63 4.86 8.93
C GLY A 107 12.75 4.07 9.60
N TYR A 108 13.55 3.33 8.81
CA TYR A 108 14.68 2.57 9.32
C TYR A 108 15.82 3.47 9.81
N VAL A 109 16.23 4.45 8.99
CA VAL A 109 17.37 5.33 9.32
C VAL A 109 17.08 6.14 10.57
N VAL A 110 15.96 6.85 10.61
CA VAL A 110 15.60 7.69 11.76
C VAL A 110 15.27 6.83 12.97
N GLY A 111 14.57 5.70 12.77
CA GLY A 111 14.27 4.77 13.85
C GLY A 111 15.52 4.18 14.51
N LYS A 112 16.59 3.96 13.74
CA LYS A 112 17.88 3.47 14.25
C LYS A 112 18.69 4.57 14.95
N LEU A 113 18.70 5.79 14.40
CA LEU A 113 19.51 6.89 14.92
C LEU A 113 18.86 7.61 16.11
N LEU A 114 17.56 7.87 16.03
CA LEU A 114 16.82 8.70 16.97
C LEU A 114 15.74 7.94 17.75
N GLY A 115 15.46 6.68 17.41
CA GLY A 115 14.36 5.91 18.00
C GLY A 115 14.57 5.60 19.46
N LYS A 116 13.66 6.09 20.29
CA LYS A 116 13.65 5.84 21.75
C LYS A 116 12.49 4.95 22.16
N LYS A 117 11.29 5.21 21.62
CA LYS A 117 10.08 4.48 21.99
C LYS A 117 9.75 3.44 20.93
N LYS A 118 9.53 2.19 21.36
CA LYS A 118 9.16 1.08 20.46
C LYS A 118 7.68 1.17 20.08
N LEU A 119 7.38 1.01 18.78
CA LEU A 119 6.02 1.06 18.25
C LEU A 119 5.22 -0.19 18.66
N CYS A 120 5.74 -1.38 18.35
CA CYS A 120 5.09 -2.66 18.63
C CYS A 120 6.12 -3.70 19.09
N LYS A 121 6.43 -3.76 20.40
CA LYS A 121 7.48 -4.64 20.94
C LYS A 121 7.27 -6.13 20.64
N SER A 122 6.01 -6.59 20.66
CA SER A 122 5.66 -8.02 20.48
C SER A 122 5.73 -8.48 19.03
N ILE A 123 5.56 -7.57 18.07
CA ILE A 123 5.46 -7.89 16.63
C ILE A 123 6.81 -7.58 15.94
N SER A 124 7.23 -6.32 16.05
CA SER A 124 8.45 -5.81 15.42
C SER A 124 9.24 -4.96 16.42
N PRO A 125 10.22 -5.55 17.13
CA PRO A 125 10.95 -4.86 18.19
C PRO A 125 11.88 -3.74 17.66
N ASN A 126 12.15 -3.71 16.36
CA ASN A 126 13.01 -2.69 15.74
C ASN A 126 12.26 -1.43 15.32
N LYS A 127 10.94 -1.46 15.16
CA LYS A 127 10.13 -0.30 14.80
C LYS A 127 9.95 0.65 15.99
N THR A 128 10.13 1.95 15.73
CA THR A 128 10.02 3.02 16.74
C THR A 128 9.01 4.07 16.30
N TYR A 129 8.44 4.82 17.26
CA TYR A 129 7.52 5.92 16.96
C TYR A 129 8.20 7.03 16.15
N GLU A 130 9.45 7.34 16.47
CA GLU A 130 10.23 8.35 15.75
C GLU A 130 10.48 7.91 14.30
N GLY A 131 10.79 6.63 14.09
CA GLY A 131 10.91 6.06 12.76
C GLY A 131 9.59 6.08 12.00
N PHE A 132 8.46 5.80 12.65
CA PHE A 132 7.14 5.88 12.03
C PHE A 132 6.81 7.31 11.59
N ILE A 133 7.04 8.32 12.42
CA ILE A 133 6.83 9.73 12.04
C ILE A 133 7.72 10.10 10.85
N ALA A 134 8.97 9.66 10.85
CA ALA A 134 9.89 9.89 9.75
C ALA A 134 9.42 9.24 8.45
N SER A 135 8.89 8.01 8.50
CA SER A 135 8.35 7.30 7.32
C SER A 135 7.12 8.00 6.71
N LEU A 136 6.45 8.88 7.44
CA LEU A 136 5.36 9.72 6.92
C LEU A 136 5.89 11.03 6.32
N ILE A 137 6.77 11.71 7.03
CA ILE A 137 7.20 13.08 6.70
C ILE A 137 8.18 13.11 5.52
N PHE A 138 9.21 12.26 5.54
CA PHE A 138 10.28 12.34 4.52
C PHE A 138 9.81 12.03 3.10
N PRO A 139 9.05 10.95 2.82
CA PRO A 139 8.55 10.69 1.48
C PRO A 139 7.65 11.83 0.98
N THR A 140 6.73 12.30 1.82
CA THR A 140 5.82 13.39 1.48
C THR A 140 6.57 14.68 1.14
N LEU A 141 7.59 15.02 1.94
CA LEU A 141 8.42 16.20 1.72
C LEU A 141 9.24 16.08 0.44
N ILE A 142 9.82 14.90 0.16
CA ILE A 142 10.61 14.68 -1.06
C ILE A 142 9.74 14.82 -2.30
N PHE A 143 8.54 14.22 -2.30
CA PHE A 143 7.59 14.37 -3.41
C PHE A 143 7.10 15.82 -3.54
N TYR A 144 6.80 16.48 -2.43
CA TYR A 144 6.42 17.91 -2.44
C TYR A 144 7.50 18.77 -3.10
N CYS A 145 8.76 18.61 -2.69
CA CYS A 145 9.88 19.33 -3.30
C CYS A 145 10.05 18.98 -4.79
N TYR A 146 9.91 17.71 -5.15
CA TYR A 146 10.01 17.27 -6.54
C TYR A 146 8.96 17.96 -7.42
N PHE A 147 7.70 18.01 -7.00
CA PHE A 147 6.63 18.61 -7.78
C PHE A 147 6.81 20.11 -7.93
N ILE A 148 7.19 20.83 -6.88
CA ILE A 148 7.45 22.28 -6.96
C ILE A 148 8.63 22.57 -7.87
N LEU A 149 9.75 21.86 -7.72
CA LEU A 149 10.99 22.19 -8.41
C LEU A 149 10.99 21.76 -9.89
N PHE A 150 10.40 20.61 -10.20
CA PHE A 150 10.52 19.99 -11.54
C PHE A 150 9.24 20.01 -12.36
N LYS A 151 8.08 20.06 -11.73
CA LYS A 151 6.79 20.07 -12.42
C LYS A 151 6.09 21.42 -12.39
N SER A 152 6.54 22.36 -11.56
CA SER A 152 5.90 23.67 -11.34
C SER A 152 4.41 23.56 -11.02
N TYR A 153 4.02 22.43 -10.41
CA TYR A 153 2.63 22.10 -10.08
C TYR A 153 2.42 22.28 -8.57
N PRO A 154 1.49 23.15 -8.16
CA PRO A 154 1.13 23.31 -6.76
C PRO A 154 0.35 22.08 -6.29
N LEU A 155 0.94 21.28 -5.38
CA LEU A 155 0.22 20.17 -4.76
C LEU A 155 -0.96 20.69 -3.94
N LEU A 156 -2.13 20.09 -4.15
CA LEU A 156 -3.30 20.32 -3.32
C LEU A 156 -3.12 19.64 -1.95
N ILE A 157 -3.83 20.14 -0.97
CA ILE A 157 -3.85 19.52 0.37
C ILE A 157 -4.32 18.06 0.31
N THR A 158 -5.21 17.74 -0.61
CA THR A 158 -5.69 16.37 -0.87
C THR A 158 -4.57 15.44 -1.30
N ASP A 159 -3.63 15.90 -2.12
CA ASP A 159 -2.49 15.11 -2.60
C ASP A 159 -1.53 14.79 -1.46
N ILE A 160 -1.27 15.77 -0.61
CA ILE A 160 -0.43 15.60 0.58
C ILE A 160 -1.07 14.61 1.55
N LEU A 161 -2.37 14.74 1.81
CA LEU A 161 -3.11 13.83 2.67
C LEU A 161 -3.11 12.40 2.09
N PHE A 162 -3.25 12.26 0.78
CA PHE A 162 -3.18 10.98 0.10
C PHE A 162 -1.80 10.31 0.24
N MET A 163 -0.71 11.05 0.04
CA MET A 163 0.65 10.55 0.23
C MET A 163 0.89 10.09 1.69
N LEU A 164 0.46 10.88 2.67
CA LEU A 164 0.52 10.50 4.08
C LEU A 164 -0.25 9.21 4.36
N LEU A 165 -1.42 9.07 3.76
CA LEU A 165 -2.26 7.89 3.91
C LEU A 165 -1.60 6.66 3.29
N CYS A 166 -0.96 6.78 2.11
CA CYS A 166 -0.16 5.70 1.52
C CYS A 166 0.99 5.26 2.44
N CYS A 167 1.71 6.20 3.07
CA CYS A 167 2.79 5.88 4.01
C CYS A 167 2.28 5.18 5.28
N ILE A 168 1.09 5.54 5.79
CA ILE A 168 0.45 4.83 6.90
C ILE A 168 0.14 3.38 6.49
N TYR A 169 -0.46 3.18 5.33
CA TYR A 169 -0.78 1.85 4.81
C TYR A 169 0.47 1.00 4.58
N CYS A 170 1.57 1.58 4.09
CA CYS A 170 2.88 0.94 3.99
C CYS A 170 3.31 0.33 5.34
N THR A 171 3.29 1.13 6.40
CA THR A 171 3.67 0.68 7.74
C THR A 171 2.75 -0.41 8.28
N ILE A 172 1.45 -0.33 8.00
CA ILE A 172 0.45 -1.31 8.42
C ILE A 172 0.66 -2.65 7.73
N GLY A 173 0.99 -2.65 6.42
CA GLY A 173 1.27 -3.86 5.67
C GLY A 173 2.44 -4.65 6.26
N ASP A 174 3.56 -3.98 6.53
CA ASP A 174 4.72 -4.62 7.18
C ASP A 174 4.37 -5.13 8.59
N LEU A 175 3.59 -4.38 9.38
CA LEU A 175 3.13 -4.85 10.69
C LEU A 175 2.22 -6.09 10.58
N LEU A 176 1.34 -6.14 9.58
CA LEU A 176 0.46 -7.28 9.34
C LEU A 176 1.26 -8.54 9.03
N VAL A 177 2.17 -8.47 8.03
CA VAL A 177 3.00 -9.62 7.65
C VAL A 177 3.94 -10.01 8.80
N SER A 178 4.47 -9.03 9.53
CA SER A 178 5.25 -9.32 10.74
C SER A 178 4.42 -10.03 11.80
N THR A 179 3.15 -9.65 11.99
CA THR A 179 2.21 -10.34 12.89
C THR A 179 1.98 -11.78 12.46
N PHE A 180 1.72 -11.98 11.16
CA PHE A 180 1.56 -13.30 10.58
C PHE A 180 2.77 -14.20 10.88
N LYS A 181 3.99 -13.71 10.64
CA LYS A 181 5.22 -14.44 10.96
C LYS A 181 5.31 -14.83 12.44
N ARG A 182 4.97 -13.92 13.36
CA ARG A 182 5.01 -14.21 14.81
C ARG A 182 3.96 -15.23 15.24
N CYS A 183 2.78 -15.26 14.58
CA CYS A 183 1.75 -16.28 14.87
C CYS A 183 2.27 -17.70 14.61
N PHE A 184 3.14 -17.87 13.62
CA PHE A 184 3.73 -19.18 13.26
C PHE A 184 5.14 -19.41 13.82
N ASN A 185 5.64 -18.52 14.68
CA ASN A 185 7.00 -18.58 15.24
C ASN A 185 8.10 -18.64 14.17
N VAL A 186 7.86 -18.05 12.99
CA VAL A 186 8.85 -17.93 11.93
C VAL A 186 9.35 -16.48 11.84
N LYS A 187 10.55 -16.33 11.29
CA LYS A 187 11.13 -15.00 11.06
C LYS A 187 10.89 -14.52 9.63
N ASP A 188 11.02 -15.41 8.68
CA ASP A 188 10.92 -15.13 7.26
C ASP A 188 9.80 -15.99 6.65
N THR A 189 9.14 -15.51 5.61
CA THR A 189 8.02 -16.21 4.96
C THR A 189 8.46 -17.31 3.99
N GLY A 190 9.77 -17.44 3.74
CA GLY A 190 10.36 -18.45 2.87
C GLY A 190 11.84 -18.21 2.61
N ASN A 191 12.46 -19.08 1.81
CA ASN A 191 13.87 -19.01 1.44
C ASN A 191 14.07 -18.85 -0.07
N LEU A 192 13.11 -18.26 -0.77
CA LEU A 192 13.13 -18.16 -2.22
C LEU A 192 14.23 -17.19 -2.70
N LEU A 193 14.51 -16.15 -1.93
CA LEU A 193 15.55 -15.18 -2.22
C LEU A 193 16.77 -15.44 -1.31
N PRO A 194 17.89 -15.93 -1.85
CA PRO A 194 19.08 -16.22 -1.06
C PRO A 194 19.53 -14.99 -0.25
N GLY A 195 19.64 -15.12 1.07
CA GLY A 195 20.03 -14.03 1.97
C GLY A 195 18.96 -12.95 2.23
N HIS A 196 17.77 -13.06 1.64
CA HIS A 196 16.73 -12.01 1.70
C HIS A 196 15.35 -12.50 2.17
N GLY A 197 15.17 -13.80 2.41
CA GLY A 197 13.90 -14.37 2.88
C GLY A 197 12.89 -14.69 1.77
N GLY A 198 11.60 -14.60 2.06
CA GLY A 198 10.54 -14.86 1.10
C GLY A 198 10.15 -13.64 0.26
N ILE A 199 9.44 -13.88 -0.83
CA ILE A 199 8.88 -12.80 -1.68
C ILE A 199 7.89 -11.95 -0.88
N LEU A 200 7.07 -12.56 -0.02
CA LEU A 200 6.09 -11.85 0.78
C LEU A 200 6.74 -10.86 1.76
N ASP A 201 7.97 -11.15 2.23
CA ASP A 201 8.74 -10.25 3.08
C ASP A 201 9.20 -8.97 2.37
N ARG A 202 9.07 -8.91 1.05
CA ARG A 202 9.42 -7.76 0.22
C ARG A 202 8.20 -7.01 -0.30
N LEU A 203 7.09 -7.70 -0.38
CA LEU A 203 5.84 -7.13 -0.89
C LEU A 203 4.89 -6.66 0.22
N ASP A 204 5.23 -6.92 1.46
CA ASP A 204 4.38 -6.64 2.63
C ASP A 204 3.91 -5.19 2.71
N SER A 205 4.80 -4.23 2.49
CA SER A 205 4.50 -2.81 2.47
C SER A 205 3.75 -2.37 1.20
N TYR A 206 3.94 -3.09 0.08
CA TYR A 206 3.32 -2.74 -1.20
C TYR A 206 1.84 -3.13 -1.28
N LEU A 207 1.46 -4.28 -0.69
CA LEU A 207 0.13 -4.85 -0.78
C LEU A 207 -1.00 -3.85 -0.40
N PRO A 208 -0.94 -3.17 0.75
CA PRO A 208 -1.98 -2.21 1.13
C PRO A 208 -1.89 -0.88 0.37
N VAL A 209 -0.68 -0.47 -0.04
CA VAL A 209 -0.49 0.77 -0.80
C VAL A 209 -1.12 0.67 -2.18
N ILE A 210 -0.99 -0.49 -2.85
CA ILE A 210 -1.63 -0.76 -4.12
C ILE A 210 -3.16 -0.63 -4.00
N ALA A 211 -3.75 -1.18 -2.95
CA ALA A 211 -5.20 -1.12 -2.75
C ALA A 211 -5.72 0.32 -2.59
N ILE A 212 -4.99 1.18 -1.87
CA ILE A 212 -5.42 2.56 -1.68
C ILE A 212 -5.20 3.44 -2.92
N ILE A 213 -4.14 3.19 -3.68
CA ILE A 213 -3.89 3.88 -4.94
C ILE A 213 -4.96 3.51 -5.97
N GLN A 214 -5.33 2.23 -6.06
CA GLN A 214 -6.41 1.81 -6.92
C GLN A 214 -7.73 2.51 -6.58
N PHE A 215 -8.04 2.64 -5.31
CA PHE A 215 -9.23 3.40 -4.89
C PHE A 215 -9.15 4.86 -5.30
N TRP A 216 -8.00 5.50 -5.13
CA TRP A 216 -7.79 6.89 -5.53
C TRP A 216 -7.97 7.12 -7.03
N ILE A 217 -7.63 6.14 -7.85
CA ILE A 217 -7.82 6.18 -9.31
C ILE A 217 -9.32 6.11 -9.68
N PHE A 218 -10.16 5.46 -8.86
CA PHE A 218 -11.58 5.26 -9.15
C PHE A 218 -12.54 6.26 -8.49
N ILE A 219 -12.05 7.14 -7.62
CA ILE A 219 -12.82 8.26 -7.07
C ILE A 219 -12.69 9.49 -7.92
#